data_72b3cae6838df712baa711133611803d
#
_entry.id   72b3cae6838df712baa711133611803d
#
_cell.length_a   1.000
_cell.length_b   1.000
_cell.length_c   1.000
_cell.angle_alpha   90.00
_cell.angle_beta   90.00
_cell.angle_gamma   90.00
#
_symmetry.space_group_name_H-M   'P 1'
#
loop_
_entity.id
_entity.type
_entity.pdbx_description
1 polymer ?
#
loop_
_entity_poly.entity_id
_entity_poly.type
_entity_poly.pdbx_seq_one_letter_code
_entity_poly.pdbx_strand_id
1 'polypeptide(L)'
;MLKNKNIILGVCGSIAAYKSASLVRLLVKAGANVKVILTANAAAFITPLTLATLSKNPVYTRYYEEETGVWSNHVELALWADYFLIAPTSANTLSKMANGVCDNLLSAVYLSAKCQVLFAPAMDLDMWKHESTQQNIHKLQEFGNLMIAPGSGELASGLVGEGRLAEPEEIFEFLTSHIRQGLPLLGKKALVTAGPTYEAIDPVRFIGNHSSGKMGFALAHALHSLGAEVTLISGPSSEQADPSINRINVRSAAEMHDACLTHFPGKAITVMSAAVADYTPIDVAGEKIKKQDQTLSLTLKKTVDILADLGSRKSAQQILVGFALETTNEEEYAKDKLRRKNLDLIVLNSLNDTGAGFGVATNKVTIFNKAFEKKEFGMKSKASVAFDICQEIISLL
;
A
#
# COMPACT_ATOMS: atom_id res chain seq x y z
N MET A 1 -5.00 -0.62 0.80
CA MET A 1 -4.98 -0.75 -0.68
C MET A 1 -5.44 0.52 -1.41
N LEU A 2 -6.59 1.11 -1.06
CA LEU A 2 -7.10 2.32 -1.74
C LEU A 2 -6.50 3.64 -1.23
N LYS A 3 -5.70 3.64 -0.19
CA LYS A 3 -5.11 4.86 0.37
C LYS A 3 -4.31 5.63 -0.69
N ASN A 4 -4.68 6.89 -0.90
CA ASN A 4 -4.11 7.81 -1.90
C ASN A 4 -4.37 7.39 -3.37
N LYS A 5 -5.24 6.42 -3.66
CA LYS A 5 -5.68 6.14 -5.03
C LYS A 5 -6.73 7.16 -5.46
N ASN A 6 -6.58 7.63 -6.68
CA ASN A 6 -7.48 8.58 -7.31
C ASN A 6 -8.55 7.81 -8.12
N ILE A 7 -9.80 7.95 -7.74
CA ILE A 7 -10.92 7.24 -8.38
C ILE A 7 -11.91 8.25 -8.94
N ILE A 8 -12.19 8.15 -10.24
CA ILE A 8 -13.36 8.82 -10.80
C ILE A 8 -14.55 7.87 -10.70
N LEU A 9 -15.65 8.36 -10.14
CA LEU A 9 -16.93 7.67 -10.15
C LEU A 9 -17.85 8.35 -11.15
N GLY A 10 -18.15 7.68 -12.25
CA GLY A 10 -19.18 8.07 -13.21
C GLY A 10 -20.56 7.54 -12.76
N VAL A 11 -21.56 8.39 -12.72
CA VAL A 11 -22.93 8.02 -12.31
C VAL A 11 -23.91 8.38 -13.43
N CYS A 12 -24.60 7.36 -13.95
CA CYS A 12 -25.60 7.54 -15.01
C CYS A 12 -27.02 7.62 -14.46
N GLY A 13 -27.94 8.18 -15.25
CA GLY A 13 -29.36 8.27 -14.94
C GLY A 13 -30.00 6.88 -14.84
N SER A 14 -30.27 6.46 -13.62
CA SER A 14 -30.98 5.25 -13.25
C SER A 14 -31.51 5.39 -11.84
N ILE A 15 -32.61 4.72 -11.51
CA ILE A 15 -33.08 4.67 -10.12
C ILE A 15 -31.96 4.15 -9.19
N ALA A 16 -31.12 3.25 -9.66
CA ALA A 16 -29.99 2.70 -8.91
C ALA A 16 -28.89 3.75 -8.56
N ALA A 17 -28.95 4.98 -9.10
CA ALA A 17 -28.00 6.03 -8.80
C ALA A 17 -27.92 6.40 -7.30
N TYR A 18 -29.00 6.16 -6.51
CA TYR A 18 -28.97 6.39 -5.06
C TYR A 18 -27.89 5.56 -4.34
N LYS A 19 -27.53 4.38 -4.86
CA LYS A 19 -26.49 3.52 -4.31
C LYS A 19 -25.09 4.15 -4.40
N SER A 20 -24.89 5.10 -5.31
CA SER A 20 -23.59 5.81 -5.47
C SER A 20 -23.17 6.53 -4.19
N ALA A 21 -24.12 7.00 -3.37
CA ALA A 21 -23.80 7.64 -2.08
C ALA A 21 -23.09 6.69 -1.12
N SER A 22 -23.58 5.44 -0.99
CA SER A 22 -22.93 4.41 -0.17
C SER A 22 -21.57 4.01 -0.75
N LEU A 23 -21.47 3.86 -2.06
CA LEU A 23 -20.24 3.53 -2.74
C LEU A 23 -19.15 4.60 -2.54
N VAL A 24 -19.48 5.88 -2.68
CA VAL A 24 -18.56 6.99 -2.37
C VAL A 24 -18.06 6.90 -0.94
N ARG A 25 -18.95 6.64 0.02
CA ARG A 25 -18.56 6.50 1.43
C ARG A 25 -17.60 5.34 1.66
N LEU A 26 -17.81 4.18 1.04
CA LEU A 26 -16.91 3.03 1.13
C LEU A 26 -15.53 3.39 0.59
N LEU A 27 -15.45 3.99 -0.60
CA LEU A 27 -14.21 4.40 -1.23
C LEU A 27 -13.43 5.42 -0.39
N VAL A 28 -14.10 6.47 0.11
CA VAL A 28 -13.49 7.51 0.95
C VAL A 28 -13.02 6.93 2.30
N LYS A 29 -13.81 6.07 2.94
CA LYS A 29 -13.40 5.38 4.19
C LYS A 29 -12.15 4.51 3.99
N ALA A 30 -11.99 3.91 2.82
CA ALA A 30 -10.80 3.14 2.46
C ALA A 30 -9.58 4.00 2.09
N GLY A 31 -9.72 5.34 2.16
CA GLY A 31 -8.66 6.31 1.92
C GLY A 31 -8.45 6.72 0.47
N ALA A 32 -9.41 6.42 -0.42
CA ALA A 32 -9.36 6.88 -1.81
C ALA A 32 -9.71 8.38 -1.92
N ASN A 33 -9.10 9.05 -2.91
CA ASN A 33 -9.53 10.36 -3.37
C ASN A 33 -10.60 10.14 -4.45
N VAL A 34 -11.84 10.58 -4.21
CA VAL A 34 -12.95 10.32 -5.12
C VAL A 34 -13.43 11.61 -5.76
N LYS A 35 -13.44 11.67 -7.10
CA LYS A 35 -14.13 12.69 -7.89
C LYS A 35 -15.33 12.07 -8.56
N VAL A 36 -16.44 12.79 -8.64
CA VAL A 36 -17.69 12.26 -9.19
C VAL A 36 -18.07 13.02 -10.45
N ILE A 37 -18.45 12.27 -11.50
CA ILE A 37 -19.02 12.81 -12.74
C ILE A 37 -20.45 12.30 -12.85
N LEU A 38 -21.45 13.20 -12.91
CA LEU A 38 -22.85 12.86 -13.14
C LEU A 38 -23.24 13.15 -14.59
N THR A 39 -23.94 12.21 -15.21
CA THR A 39 -24.68 12.56 -16.44
C THR A 39 -25.86 13.46 -16.10
N ALA A 40 -26.34 14.26 -17.04
CA ALA A 40 -27.47 15.18 -16.82
C ALA A 40 -28.69 14.46 -16.19
N ASN A 41 -29.01 13.27 -16.68
CA ASN A 41 -30.14 12.48 -16.15
C ASN A 41 -29.88 11.90 -14.75
N ALA A 42 -28.63 11.73 -14.34
CA ALA A 42 -28.31 11.21 -13.01
C ALA A 42 -28.68 12.20 -11.90
N ALA A 43 -28.58 13.50 -12.19
CA ALA A 43 -28.92 14.57 -11.24
C ALA A 43 -30.39 14.58 -10.80
N ALA A 44 -31.28 13.94 -11.57
CA ALA A 44 -32.68 13.75 -11.20
C ALA A 44 -32.88 12.66 -10.12
N PHE A 45 -31.96 11.72 -9.98
CA PHE A 45 -32.04 10.59 -9.06
C PHE A 45 -31.19 10.80 -7.80
N ILE A 46 -30.08 11.53 -7.92
CA ILE A 46 -29.20 11.87 -6.81
C ILE A 46 -28.59 13.26 -7.02
N THR A 47 -28.63 14.10 -6.01
CA THR A 47 -28.18 15.48 -6.15
C THR A 47 -26.64 15.58 -6.19
N PRO A 48 -26.08 16.52 -6.96
CA PRO A 48 -24.66 16.83 -6.91
C PRO A 48 -24.17 17.18 -5.49
N LEU A 49 -25.01 17.91 -4.72
CA LEU A 49 -24.71 18.31 -3.35
C LEU A 49 -24.44 17.10 -2.44
N THR A 50 -25.28 16.05 -2.55
CA THR A 50 -25.09 14.82 -1.75
C THR A 50 -23.73 14.20 -2.03
N LEU A 51 -23.37 14.03 -3.29
CA LEU A 51 -22.12 13.38 -3.68
C LEU A 51 -20.88 14.27 -3.42
N ALA A 52 -21.00 15.58 -3.59
CA ALA A 52 -19.93 16.53 -3.23
C ALA A 52 -19.62 16.49 -1.73
N THR A 53 -20.65 16.46 -0.89
CA THR A 53 -20.50 16.38 0.56
C THR A 53 -19.80 15.08 0.99
N LEU A 54 -20.18 13.95 0.38
CA LEU A 54 -19.64 12.63 0.72
C LEU A 54 -18.20 12.44 0.20
N SER A 55 -17.91 12.89 -1.02
CA SER A 55 -16.59 12.76 -1.64
C SER A 55 -15.60 13.83 -1.15
N LYS A 56 -16.09 14.94 -0.56
CA LYS A 56 -15.32 16.14 -0.21
C LYS A 56 -14.65 16.81 -1.42
N ASN A 57 -15.19 16.58 -2.60
CA ASN A 57 -14.74 17.13 -3.87
C ASN A 57 -15.93 17.69 -4.65
N PRO A 58 -15.71 18.67 -5.57
CA PRO A 58 -16.71 19.11 -6.52
C PRO A 58 -17.23 17.93 -7.34
N VAL A 59 -18.53 18.00 -7.72
CA VAL A 59 -19.16 17.05 -8.63
C VAL A 59 -19.28 17.69 -10.01
N TYR A 60 -18.80 17.00 -11.02
CA TYR A 60 -18.76 17.47 -12.39
C TYR A 60 -19.99 16.98 -13.14
N THR A 61 -20.75 17.90 -13.77
CA THR A 61 -21.98 17.56 -14.52
C THR A 61 -21.91 17.97 -15.99
N ARG A 62 -21.08 18.97 -16.30
CA ARG A 62 -20.93 19.58 -17.62
C ARG A 62 -19.46 19.89 -17.90
N TYR A 63 -19.16 20.23 -19.14
CA TYR A 63 -17.81 20.65 -19.56
C TYR A 63 -17.34 21.97 -18.92
N TYR A 64 -18.29 22.81 -18.49
CA TYR A 64 -17.99 24.09 -17.85
C TYR A 64 -19.14 24.48 -16.91
N GLU A 65 -18.84 25.32 -15.95
CA GLU A 65 -19.85 25.95 -15.08
C GLU A 65 -20.44 27.16 -15.82
N GLU A 66 -21.75 27.19 -15.97
CA GLU A 66 -22.45 28.26 -16.72
C GLU A 66 -22.26 29.65 -16.09
N GLU A 67 -22.23 29.72 -14.74
CA GLU A 67 -22.12 30.99 -14.01
C GLU A 67 -20.71 31.59 -14.04
N THR A 68 -19.69 30.76 -13.98
CA THR A 68 -18.29 31.18 -13.82
C THR A 68 -17.46 31.03 -15.08
N GLY A 69 -17.93 30.22 -16.04
CA GLY A 69 -17.18 29.83 -17.23
C GLY A 69 -15.99 28.93 -16.94
N VAL A 70 -15.86 28.42 -15.70
CA VAL A 70 -14.76 27.51 -15.32
C VAL A 70 -14.91 26.20 -16.07
N TRP A 71 -13.88 25.84 -16.82
CA TRP A 71 -13.86 24.64 -17.64
C TRP A 71 -13.47 23.39 -16.84
N SER A 72 -14.30 22.34 -16.94
CA SER A 72 -14.01 21.01 -16.42
C SER A 72 -13.16 20.24 -17.43
N ASN A 73 -11.84 20.33 -17.31
CA ASN A 73 -10.92 19.72 -18.26
C ASN A 73 -11.00 18.20 -18.21
N HIS A 74 -11.66 17.59 -19.19
CA HIS A 74 -11.85 16.14 -19.28
C HIS A 74 -10.52 15.38 -19.39
N VAL A 75 -9.50 15.95 -20.01
CA VAL A 75 -8.16 15.34 -20.14
C VAL A 75 -7.47 15.31 -18.78
N GLU A 76 -7.50 16.41 -18.02
CA GLU A 76 -6.92 16.46 -16.68
C GLU A 76 -7.63 15.48 -15.72
N LEU A 77 -8.97 15.40 -15.79
CA LEU A 77 -9.73 14.43 -15.03
C LEU A 77 -9.31 12.98 -15.37
N ALA A 78 -9.23 12.67 -16.66
CA ALA A 78 -8.83 11.36 -17.14
C ALA A 78 -7.39 10.97 -16.70
N LEU A 79 -6.45 11.91 -16.78
CA LEU A 79 -5.06 11.69 -16.38
C LEU A 79 -4.86 11.66 -14.87
N TRP A 80 -5.76 12.29 -14.10
CA TRP A 80 -5.71 12.28 -12.64
C TRP A 80 -6.11 10.91 -12.06
N ALA A 81 -6.94 10.14 -12.77
CA ALA A 81 -7.52 8.90 -12.26
C ALA A 81 -6.56 7.71 -12.33
N ASP A 82 -6.41 6.97 -11.22
CA ASP A 82 -5.84 5.63 -11.21
C ASP A 82 -6.86 4.58 -11.69
N TYR A 83 -8.15 4.83 -11.43
CA TYR A 83 -9.29 3.98 -11.84
C TYR A 83 -10.48 4.84 -12.20
N PHE A 84 -11.21 4.42 -13.25
CA PHE A 84 -12.47 5.02 -13.61
C PHE A 84 -13.60 3.99 -13.45
N LEU A 85 -14.42 4.17 -12.45
CA LEU A 85 -15.56 3.32 -12.11
C LEU A 85 -16.86 3.99 -12.55
N ILE A 86 -17.67 3.35 -13.37
CA ILE A 86 -18.96 3.85 -13.83
C ILE A 86 -20.05 2.99 -13.19
N ALA A 87 -20.74 3.53 -12.18
CA ALA A 87 -21.73 2.82 -11.39
C ALA A 87 -22.85 3.76 -10.86
N PRO A 88 -24.09 3.62 -11.33
CA PRO A 88 -24.56 2.70 -12.36
C PRO A 88 -24.14 3.12 -13.78
N THR A 89 -24.05 2.14 -14.70
CA THR A 89 -23.90 2.37 -16.12
C THR A 89 -25.23 2.03 -16.82
N SER A 90 -25.91 3.03 -17.39
CA SER A 90 -27.16 2.81 -18.13
C SER A 90 -26.92 2.26 -19.52
N ALA A 91 -27.92 1.60 -20.13
CA ALA A 91 -27.87 1.12 -21.49
C ALA A 91 -27.46 2.22 -22.52
N ASN A 92 -27.94 3.46 -22.31
CA ASN A 92 -27.56 4.61 -23.11
C ASN A 92 -26.04 4.89 -23.03
N THR A 93 -25.48 4.91 -21.82
CA THR A 93 -24.05 5.14 -21.62
C THR A 93 -23.21 3.99 -22.16
N LEU A 94 -23.64 2.73 -21.95
CA LEU A 94 -23.00 1.54 -22.53
C LEU A 94 -22.89 1.68 -24.06
N SER A 95 -23.99 2.00 -24.72
CA SER A 95 -24.02 2.19 -26.16
C SER A 95 -23.08 3.29 -26.63
N LYS A 96 -23.04 4.43 -25.92
CA LYS A 96 -22.14 5.55 -26.25
C LYS A 96 -20.68 5.15 -26.08
N MET A 97 -20.33 4.52 -24.98
CA MET A 97 -18.96 4.04 -24.72
C MET A 97 -18.51 3.04 -25.80
N ALA A 98 -19.37 2.06 -26.14
CA ALA A 98 -19.04 1.03 -27.12
C ALA A 98 -18.88 1.58 -28.55
N ASN A 99 -19.53 2.69 -28.88
CA ASN A 99 -19.52 3.26 -30.23
C ASN A 99 -18.77 4.61 -30.32
N GLY A 100 -18.07 5.04 -29.27
CA GLY A 100 -17.25 6.24 -29.29
C GLY A 100 -18.06 7.54 -29.37
N VAL A 101 -19.32 7.57 -28.92
CA VAL A 101 -20.16 8.76 -28.90
C VAL A 101 -19.76 9.67 -27.74
N CYS A 102 -19.33 10.89 -28.06
CA CYS A 102 -18.80 11.87 -27.11
C CYS A 102 -19.69 13.10 -27.04
N ASP A 103 -20.81 13.02 -26.33
CA ASP A 103 -21.81 14.10 -26.24
C ASP A 103 -21.98 14.68 -24.82
N ASN A 104 -21.20 14.20 -23.87
CA ASN A 104 -21.23 14.68 -22.48
C ASN A 104 -19.85 14.49 -21.81
N LEU A 105 -19.65 15.12 -20.65
CA LEU A 105 -18.38 15.09 -19.92
C LEU A 105 -17.92 13.67 -19.56
N LEU A 106 -18.86 12.78 -19.15
CA LEU A 106 -18.53 11.40 -18.76
C LEU A 106 -17.93 10.64 -19.96
N SER A 107 -18.56 10.72 -21.14
CA SER A 107 -18.06 10.06 -22.34
C SER A 107 -16.73 10.65 -22.82
N ALA A 108 -16.51 11.96 -22.67
CA ALA A 108 -15.23 12.60 -23.00
C ALA A 108 -14.10 12.13 -22.07
N VAL A 109 -14.37 12.05 -20.78
CA VAL A 109 -13.38 11.52 -19.81
C VAL A 109 -13.12 10.03 -20.08
N TYR A 110 -14.14 9.25 -20.43
CA TYR A 110 -13.97 7.85 -20.80
C TYR A 110 -13.04 7.67 -22.01
N LEU A 111 -13.27 8.41 -23.07
CA LEU A 111 -12.44 8.34 -24.28
C LEU A 111 -11.00 8.85 -24.06
N SER A 112 -10.79 9.68 -23.04
CA SER A 112 -9.48 10.22 -22.66
C SER A 112 -8.77 9.39 -21.58
N ALA A 113 -9.45 8.41 -20.98
CA ALA A 113 -8.92 7.63 -19.87
C ALA A 113 -7.76 6.71 -20.33
N LYS A 114 -6.67 6.75 -19.57
CA LYS A 114 -5.54 5.81 -19.71
C LYS A 114 -5.48 4.77 -18.59
N CYS A 115 -6.29 4.97 -17.55
CA CYS A 115 -6.42 4.07 -16.43
C CYS A 115 -7.42 2.94 -16.76
N GLN A 116 -7.43 1.91 -15.90
CA GLN A 116 -8.43 0.84 -15.98
C GLN A 116 -9.83 1.41 -15.78
N VAL A 117 -10.73 1.10 -16.70
CA VAL A 117 -12.15 1.44 -16.60
C VAL A 117 -12.94 0.21 -16.15
N LEU A 118 -13.80 0.41 -15.15
CA LEU A 118 -14.75 -0.59 -14.66
C LEU A 118 -16.17 -0.04 -14.84
N PHE A 119 -17.10 -0.89 -15.21
CA PHE A 119 -18.49 -0.47 -15.38
C PHE A 119 -19.45 -1.49 -14.76
N ALA A 120 -20.46 -0.98 -14.05
CA ALA A 120 -21.50 -1.74 -13.38
C ALA A 120 -22.86 -1.43 -14.04
N PRO A 121 -23.37 -2.29 -14.91
CA PRO A 121 -24.63 -2.08 -15.61
C PRO A 121 -25.83 -2.05 -14.63
N ALA A 122 -26.82 -1.19 -14.95
CA ALA A 122 -28.12 -1.19 -14.29
C ALA A 122 -29.24 -0.81 -15.27
N MET A 123 -30.14 -1.73 -15.50
CA MET A 123 -31.27 -1.57 -16.42
C MET A 123 -32.33 -2.62 -16.17
N ASP A 124 -33.48 -2.49 -16.83
CA ASP A 124 -34.56 -3.49 -16.76
C ASP A 124 -34.18 -4.82 -17.45
N LEU A 125 -34.87 -5.90 -17.11
CA LEU A 125 -34.60 -7.26 -17.54
C LEU A 125 -34.54 -7.40 -19.07
N ASP A 126 -35.53 -6.85 -19.79
CA ASP A 126 -35.59 -6.97 -21.24
C ASP A 126 -34.53 -6.11 -21.92
N MET A 127 -34.20 -4.95 -21.35
CA MET A 127 -33.08 -4.13 -21.79
C MET A 127 -31.74 -4.85 -21.58
N TRP A 128 -31.60 -5.56 -20.47
CA TRP A 128 -30.40 -6.36 -20.18
C TRP A 128 -30.22 -7.50 -21.19
N LYS A 129 -31.30 -8.23 -21.47
CA LYS A 129 -31.28 -9.35 -22.40
C LYS A 129 -31.22 -8.95 -23.89
N HIS A 130 -31.49 -7.67 -24.18
CA HIS A 130 -31.49 -7.19 -25.56
C HIS A 130 -30.14 -7.40 -26.23
N GLU A 131 -30.16 -7.96 -27.44
CA GLU A 131 -28.94 -8.33 -28.16
C GLU A 131 -27.96 -7.15 -28.32
N SER A 132 -28.45 -5.95 -28.64
CA SER A 132 -27.59 -4.78 -28.74
C SER A 132 -26.90 -4.40 -27.43
N THR A 133 -27.54 -4.65 -26.28
CA THR A 133 -26.93 -4.42 -24.96
C THR A 133 -25.81 -5.42 -24.72
N GLN A 134 -26.04 -6.69 -25.02
CA GLN A 134 -25.03 -7.73 -24.87
C GLN A 134 -23.86 -7.53 -25.85
N GLN A 135 -24.10 -7.11 -27.06
CA GLN A 135 -23.06 -6.74 -28.02
C GLN A 135 -22.22 -5.56 -27.54
N ASN A 136 -22.84 -4.51 -27.00
CA ASN A 136 -22.14 -3.35 -26.45
C ASN A 136 -21.27 -3.75 -25.25
N ILE A 137 -21.77 -4.61 -24.36
CA ILE A 137 -21.00 -5.14 -23.22
C ILE A 137 -19.79 -5.91 -23.71
N HIS A 138 -19.98 -6.84 -24.64
CA HIS A 138 -18.89 -7.65 -25.20
C HIS A 138 -17.82 -6.75 -25.83
N LYS A 139 -18.22 -5.77 -26.64
CA LYS A 139 -17.31 -4.81 -27.26
C LYS A 139 -16.52 -3.99 -26.24
N LEU A 140 -17.16 -3.57 -25.14
CA LEU A 140 -16.45 -2.88 -24.07
C LEU A 140 -15.43 -3.77 -23.36
N GLN A 141 -15.73 -5.05 -23.17
CA GLN A 141 -14.80 -6.03 -22.62
C GLN A 141 -13.62 -6.28 -23.57
N GLU A 142 -13.85 -6.34 -24.89
CA GLU A 142 -12.78 -6.41 -25.90
C GLU A 142 -11.86 -5.19 -25.87
N PHE A 143 -12.38 -4.01 -25.52
CA PHE A 143 -11.58 -2.80 -25.29
C PHE A 143 -10.78 -2.84 -23.98
N GLY A 144 -10.88 -3.92 -23.20
CA GLY A 144 -10.18 -4.08 -21.92
C GLY A 144 -10.91 -3.47 -20.73
N ASN A 145 -12.16 -3.02 -20.89
CA ASN A 145 -12.96 -2.57 -19.76
C ASN A 145 -13.48 -3.75 -18.94
N LEU A 146 -13.55 -3.60 -17.61
CA LEU A 146 -14.00 -4.66 -16.72
C LEU A 146 -15.46 -4.47 -16.34
N MET A 147 -16.28 -5.48 -16.62
CA MET A 147 -17.66 -5.49 -16.19
C MET A 147 -17.79 -6.01 -14.75
N ILE A 148 -18.50 -5.28 -13.93
CA ILE A 148 -19.02 -5.75 -12.65
C ILE A 148 -20.42 -6.29 -12.93
N ALA A 149 -20.61 -7.59 -12.77
CA ALA A 149 -21.87 -8.25 -13.11
C ALA A 149 -23.06 -7.65 -12.33
N PRO A 150 -24.20 -7.43 -12.99
CA PRO A 150 -25.39 -7.00 -12.28
C PRO A 150 -25.89 -8.12 -11.36
N GLY A 151 -26.54 -7.72 -10.27
CA GLY A 151 -27.25 -8.65 -9.39
C GLY A 151 -28.57 -9.13 -10.01
N SER A 152 -29.11 -10.20 -9.45
CA SER A 152 -30.45 -10.71 -9.76
C SER A 152 -31.42 -10.36 -8.62
N GLY A 153 -32.68 -10.07 -8.94
CA GLY A 153 -33.73 -9.77 -7.98
C GLY A 153 -34.88 -8.98 -8.58
N GLU A 154 -35.74 -8.46 -7.75
CA GLU A 154 -36.85 -7.60 -8.16
C GLU A 154 -36.31 -6.26 -8.68
N LEU A 155 -36.75 -5.86 -9.86
CA LEU A 155 -36.42 -4.62 -10.55
C LEU A 155 -37.47 -3.56 -10.28
N ALA A 156 -37.18 -2.29 -10.59
CA ALA A 156 -38.11 -1.19 -10.37
C ALA A 156 -39.43 -1.33 -11.19
N SER A 157 -39.41 -2.12 -12.26
CA SER A 157 -40.58 -2.46 -13.06
C SER A 157 -41.49 -3.55 -12.42
N GLY A 158 -41.04 -4.20 -11.34
CA GLY A 158 -41.66 -5.37 -10.75
C GLY A 158 -41.25 -6.71 -11.40
N LEU A 159 -40.48 -6.68 -12.47
CA LEU A 159 -39.88 -7.91 -13.06
C LEU A 159 -38.78 -8.47 -12.15
N VAL A 160 -38.60 -9.76 -12.15
CA VAL A 160 -37.55 -10.45 -11.38
C VAL A 160 -36.53 -11.06 -12.30
N GLY A 161 -35.27 -10.71 -12.12
CA GLY A 161 -34.17 -11.24 -12.94
C GLY A 161 -32.90 -10.42 -12.82
N GLU A 162 -31.99 -10.63 -13.77
CA GLU A 162 -30.73 -9.90 -13.89
C GLU A 162 -30.95 -8.49 -14.45
N GLY A 163 -30.11 -7.55 -14.04
CA GLY A 163 -30.13 -6.16 -14.50
C GLY A 163 -30.06 -5.16 -13.35
N ARG A 164 -30.20 -5.63 -12.10
CA ARG A 164 -30.08 -4.81 -10.91
C ARG A 164 -28.61 -4.43 -10.69
N LEU A 165 -28.35 -3.15 -10.39
CA LEU A 165 -27.00 -2.73 -9.99
C LEU A 165 -26.50 -3.58 -8.83
N ALA A 166 -25.30 -4.14 -8.96
CA ALA A 166 -24.59 -4.79 -7.87
C ALA A 166 -24.60 -3.92 -6.59
N GLU A 167 -24.56 -4.52 -5.43
CA GLU A 167 -24.55 -3.76 -4.18
C GLU A 167 -23.23 -2.96 -4.04
N PRO A 168 -23.25 -1.81 -3.38
CA PRO A 168 -22.06 -0.98 -3.23
C PRO A 168 -20.85 -1.73 -2.65
N GLU A 169 -21.10 -2.68 -1.75
CA GLU A 169 -20.12 -3.54 -1.13
C GLU A 169 -19.50 -4.52 -2.15
N GLU A 170 -20.30 -5.10 -3.04
CA GLU A 170 -19.84 -6.00 -4.10
C GLU A 170 -18.99 -5.26 -5.14
N ILE A 171 -19.43 -4.04 -5.52
CA ILE A 171 -18.64 -3.17 -6.43
C ILE A 171 -17.30 -2.81 -5.79
N PHE A 172 -17.31 -2.46 -4.51
CA PHE A 172 -16.11 -2.12 -3.74
C PHE A 172 -15.15 -3.31 -3.64
N GLU A 173 -15.69 -4.51 -3.35
CA GLU A 173 -14.91 -5.74 -3.26
C GLU A 173 -14.30 -6.12 -4.61
N PHE A 174 -15.07 -6.03 -5.70
CA PHE A 174 -14.57 -6.28 -7.05
C PHE A 174 -13.38 -5.36 -7.39
N LEU A 175 -13.54 -4.05 -7.18
CA LEU A 175 -12.48 -3.07 -7.42
C LEU A 175 -11.23 -3.36 -6.58
N THR A 176 -11.41 -3.61 -5.28
CA THR A 176 -10.27 -3.88 -4.39
C THR A 176 -9.57 -5.19 -4.70
N SER A 177 -10.32 -6.23 -5.09
CA SER A 177 -9.79 -7.51 -5.53
C SER A 177 -8.99 -7.37 -6.83
N HIS A 178 -9.52 -6.61 -7.79
CA HIS A 178 -8.79 -6.31 -9.04
C HIS A 178 -7.48 -5.57 -8.76
N ILE A 179 -7.52 -4.52 -7.93
CA ILE A 179 -6.31 -3.78 -7.53
C ILE A 179 -5.31 -4.72 -6.86
N ARG A 180 -5.78 -5.61 -5.99
CA ARG A 180 -4.94 -6.57 -5.29
C ARG A 180 -4.24 -7.54 -6.24
N GLN A 181 -4.94 -8.02 -7.25
CA GLN A 181 -4.38 -8.95 -8.25
C GLN A 181 -3.23 -8.32 -9.07
N GLY A 182 -3.24 -7.01 -9.26
CA GLY A 182 -2.18 -6.27 -9.93
C GLY A 182 -0.99 -5.88 -9.04
N LEU A 183 -0.98 -6.26 -7.75
CA LEU A 183 0.10 -5.88 -6.86
C LEU A 183 1.35 -6.75 -7.08
N PRO A 184 2.56 -6.13 -7.19
CA PRO A 184 3.78 -6.84 -7.61
C PRO A 184 4.26 -7.89 -6.61
N LEU A 185 3.84 -7.80 -5.35
CA LEU A 185 4.23 -8.73 -4.28
C LEU A 185 3.08 -9.64 -3.84
N LEU A 186 2.01 -9.74 -4.62
CA LEU A 186 0.90 -10.64 -4.30
C LEU A 186 1.40 -12.09 -4.16
N GLY A 187 0.99 -12.75 -3.06
CA GLY A 187 1.41 -14.12 -2.73
C GLY A 187 2.84 -14.26 -2.22
N LYS A 188 3.63 -13.18 -2.17
CA LYS A 188 4.95 -13.20 -1.56
C LYS A 188 4.85 -13.01 -0.05
N LYS A 189 5.62 -13.81 0.71
CA LYS A 189 5.74 -13.69 2.17
C LYS A 189 7.00 -12.89 2.50
N ALA A 190 6.86 -11.89 3.36
CA ALA A 190 7.97 -11.06 3.80
C ALA A 190 8.16 -11.12 5.32
N LEU A 191 9.42 -11.03 5.75
CA LEU A 191 9.83 -10.87 7.14
C LEU A 191 10.53 -9.52 7.29
N VAL A 192 10.13 -8.72 8.26
CA VAL A 192 10.78 -7.44 8.57
C VAL A 192 11.13 -7.41 10.05
N THR A 193 12.35 -6.96 10.38
CA THR A 193 12.70 -6.64 11.76
C THR A 193 12.72 -5.14 11.99
N ALA A 194 12.24 -4.66 13.13
CA ALA A 194 12.16 -3.24 13.47
C ALA A 194 12.45 -2.97 14.95
N GLY A 195 12.77 -1.73 15.26
CA GLY A 195 13.01 -1.28 16.62
C GLY A 195 14.39 -1.65 17.15
N PRO A 196 14.72 -1.20 18.37
CA PRO A 196 15.93 -1.62 19.09
C PRO A 196 15.70 -2.97 19.77
N THR A 197 16.79 -3.62 20.20
CA THR A 197 16.73 -4.62 21.27
C THR A 197 17.21 -4.02 22.58
N TYR A 198 16.67 -4.52 23.69
CA TYR A 198 17.00 -4.09 25.05
C TYR A 198 17.59 -5.27 25.83
N GLU A 199 18.86 -5.17 26.15
CA GLU A 199 19.61 -6.18 26.89
C GLU A 199 19.59 -5.83 28.36
N ALA A 200 18.86 -6.58 29.16
CA ALA A 200 18.64 -6.26 30.57
C ALA A 200 19.95 -6.29 31.36
N ILE A 201 20.17 -5.27 32.17
CA ILE A 201 21.18 -5.23 33.26
C ILE A 201 20.54 -5.72 34.57
N ASP A 202 19.34 -5.22 34.83
CA ASP A 202 18.48 -5.59 35.96
C ASP A 202 17.00 -5.35 35.54
N PRO A 203 16.00 -5.58 36.40
CA PRO A 203 14.59 -5.37 36.06
C PRO A 203 14.22 -3.95 35.60
N VAL A 204 15.11 -2.97 35.83
CA VAL A 204 14.83 -1.55 35.56
C VAL A 204 15.70 -0.98 34.43
N ARG A 205 16.95 -1.44 34.30
CA ARG A 205 17.95 -0.87 33.38
C ARG A 205 18.33 -1.85 32.29
N PHE A 206 18.68 -1.30 31.13
CA PHE A 206 19.06 -2.09 29.95
C PHE A 206 20.12 -1.35 29.13
N ILE A 207 20.82 -2.08 28.27
CA ILE A 207 21.64 -1.58 27.16
C ILE A 207 20.80 -1.68 25.89
N GLY A 208 20.80 -0.66 25.05
CA GLY A 208 20.06 -0.66 23.79
C GLY A 208 20.43 0.52 22.91
N ASN A 209 19.91 0.50 21.67
CA ASN A 209 20.14 1.54 20.68
C ASN A 209 19.02 2.59 20.70
N HIS A 210 19.31 3.81 20.23
CA HIS A 210 18.35 4.92 20.15
C HIS A 210 17.31 4.77 19.01
N SER A 211 17.16 3.59 18.44
CA SER A 211 16.23 3.35 17.34
C SER A 211 14.77 3.48 17.82
N SER A 212 13.97 4.18 17.04
CA SER A 212 12.50 4.25 17.24
C SER A 212 11.71 3.16 16.49
N GLY A 213 12.37 2.44 15.57
CA GLY A 213 11.70 1.46 14.70
C GLY A 213 11.05 2.04 13.44
N LYS A 214 10.90 3.36 13.32
CA LYS A 214 10.16 4.02 12.21
C LYS A 214 10.47 3.47 10.82
N MET A 215 11.74 3.19 10.51
CA MET A 215 12.12 2.69 9.18
C MET A 215 11.59 1.29 8.91
N GLY A 216 11.72 0.37 9.89
CA GLY A 216 11.21 -1.00 9.76
C GLY A 216 9.69 -1.05 9.67
N PHE A 217 8.99 -0.21 10.44
CA PHE A 217 7.53 -0.09 10.30
C PHE A 217 7.13 0.47 8.93
N ALA A 218 7.85 1.49 8.43
CA ALA A 218 7.60 2.02 7.08
C ALA A 218 7.82 0.96 5.99
N LEU A 219 8.85 0.11 6.11
CA LEU A 219 9.12 -1.01 5.20
C LEU A 219 8.03 -2.08 5.28
N ALA A 220 7.58 -2.44 6.49
CA ALA A 220 6.50 -3.39 6.67
C ALA A 220 5.20 -2.89 6.01
N HIS A 221 4.86 -1.62 6.18
CA HIS A 221 3.71 -0.99 5.52
C HIS A 221 3.88 -0.93 3.99
N ALA A 222 5.06 -0.57 3.48
CA ALA A 222 5.31 -0.50 2.04
C ALA A 222 5.19 -1.89 1.39
N LEU A 223 5.84 -2.92 1.93
CA LEU A 223 5.73 -4.31 1.45
C LEU A 223 4.28 -4.81 1.48
N HIS A 224 3.56 -4.53 2.58
CA HIS A 224 2.15 -4.90 2.70
C HIS A 224 1.27 -4.19 1.66
N SER A 225 1.47 -2.89 1.44
CA SER A 225 0.72 -2.12 0.44
C SER A 225 0.99 -2.58 -0.99
N LEU A 226 2.13 -3.19 -1.25
CA LEU A 226 2.52 -3.81 -2.51
C LEU A 226 2.06 -5.28 -2.64
N GLY A 227 1.32 -5.81 -1.66
CA GLY A 227 0.65 -7.10 -1.71
C GLY A 227 1.33 -8.23 -0.92
N ALA A 228 2.48 -7.98 -0.28
CA ALA A 228 3.14 -9.01 0.51
C ALA A 228 2.38 -9.35 1.79
N GLU A 229 2.43 -10.63 2.18
CA GLU A 229 2.04 -11.11 3.51
C GLU A 229 3.21 -10.87 4.49
N VAL A 230 3.08 -9.82 5.31
CA VAL A 230 4.18 -9.34 6.15
C VAL A 230 4.11 -9.90 7.57
N THR A 231 5.23 -10.47 8.04
CA THR A 231 5.51 -10.72 9.45
C THR A 231 6.51 -9.68 9.93
N LEU A 232 6.15 -8.91 10.95
CA LEU A 232 6.98 -7.87 11.56
C LEU A 232 7.44 -8.31 12.94
N ILE A 233 8.74 -8.56 13.11
CA ILE A 233 9.35 -8.80 14.42
C ILE A 233 9.84 -7.46 14.95
N SER A 234 9.25 -7.00 16.03
CA SER A 234 9.52 -5.66 16.57
C SER A 234 10.09 -5.72 17.99
N GLY A 235 11.26 -5.14 18.16
CA GLY A 235 11.70 -4.70 19.48
C GLY A 235 10.81 -3.58 20.03
N PRO A 236 11.09 -3.04 21.22
CA PRO A 236 10.28 -2.00 21.83
C PRO A 236 10.15 -0.77 20.94
N SER A 237 8.91 -0.41 20.61
CA SER A 237 8.61 0.73 19.73
C SER A 237 7.19 1.23 19.98
N SER A 238 7.01 2.55 19.91
CA SER A 238 5.70 3.22 19.95
C SER A 238 4.96 3.25 18.61
N GLU A 239 5.64 2.81 17.53
CA GLU A 239 5.03 2.78 16.19
C GLU A 239 3.92 1.72 16.12
N GLN A 240 2.89 2.02 15.34
CA GLN A 240 1.75 1.12 15.12
C GLN A 240 1.88 0.42 13.77
N ALA A 241 1.64 -0.88 13.74
CA ALA A 241 1.51 -1.63 12.52
C ALA A 241 0.04 -1.62 12.03
N ASP A 242 -0.16 -1.77 10.72
CA ASP A 242 -1.48 -2.06 10.18
C ASP A 242 -2.01 -3.35 10.82
N PRO A 243 -3.29 -3.42 11.24
CA PRO A 243 -3.87 -4.61 11.88
C PRO A 243 -3.74 -5.91 11.07
N SER A 244 -3.59 -5.82 9.75
CA SER A 244 -3.38 -6.96 8.85
C SER A 244 -1.92 -7.48 8.81
N ILE A 245 -0.97 -6.74 9.37
CA ILE A 245 0.42 -7.16 9.52
C ILE A 245 0.57 -8.02 10.78
N ASN A 246 1.08 -9.25 10.62
CA ASN A 246 1.37 -10.11 11.76
C ASN A 246 2.58 -9.57 12.55
N ARG A 247 2.32 -8.89 13.67
CA ARG A 247 3.36 -8.31 14.54
C ARG A 247 3.70 -9.24 15.69
N ILE A 248 5.01 -9.50 15.83
CA ILE A 248 5.61 -10.29 16.92
C ILE A 248 6.49 -9.34 17.73
N ASN A 249 6.16 -9.16 19.00
CA ASN A 249 6.95 -8.31 19.89
C ASN A 249 8.04 -9.13 20.57
N VAL A 250 9.25 -8.61 20.57
CA VAL A 250 10.43 -9.17 21.23
C VAL A 250 11.12 -8.06 22.03
N ARG A 251 11.98 -8.44 22.95
CA ARG A 251 12.70 -7.48 23.80
C ARG A 251 14.20 -7.53 23.62
N SER A 252 14.79 -8.70 23.61
CA SER A 252 16.23 -8.91 23.52
C SER A 252 16.68 -9.36 22.14
N ALA A 253 17.99 -9.29 21.88
CA ALA A 253 18.62 -9.83 20.67
C ALA A 253 18.39 -11.34 20.54
N ALA A 254 18.41 -12.09 21.66
CA ALA A 254 18.15 -13.52 21.68
C ALA A 254 16.70 -13.83 21.25
N GLU A 255 15.71 -13.13 21.82
CA GLU A 255 14.31 -13.29 21.42
C GLU A 255 14.09 -12.92 19.95
N MET A 256 14.75 -11.87 19.46
CA MET A 256 14.66 -11.47 18.04
C MET A 256 15.28 -12.54 17.13
N HIS A 257 16.42 -13.12 17.52
CA HIS A 257 17.05 -14.21 16.80
C HIS A 257 16.13 -15.43 16.69
N ASP A 258 15.57 -15.91 17.82
CA ASP A 258 14.68 -17.06 17.86
C ASP A 258 13.41 -16.83 17.02
N ALA A 259 12.82 -15.64 17.12
CA ALA A 259 11.68 -15.27 16.31
C ALA A 259 12.04 -15.22 14.81
N CYS A 260 13.22 -14.69 14.46
CA CYS A 260 13.69 -14.71 13.08
C CYS A 260 13.86 -16.13 12.57
N LEU A 261 14.52 -17.02 13.31
CA LEU A 261 14.71 -18.43 12.91
C LEU A 261 13.38 -19.15 12.70
N THR A 262 12.43 -18.91 13.57
CA THR A 262 11.08 -19.51 13.48
C THR A 262 10.33 -19.07 12.23
N HIS A 263 10.46 -17.78 11.86
CA HIS A 263 9.63 -17.18 10.80
C HIS A 263 10.36 -16.98 9.47
N PHE A 264 11.67 -17.18 9.39
CA PHE A 264 12.46 -17.01 8.16
C PHE A 264 12.17 -18.08 7.08
N PRO A 265 11.95 -19.38 7.42
CA PRO A 265 11.64 -20.38 6.41
C PRO A 265 10.43 -20.01 5.57
N GLY A 266 10.54 -20.16 4.24
CA GLY A 266 9.45 -19.88 3.29
C GLY A 266 9.15 -18.40 3.06
N LYS A 267 9.94 -17.47 3.60
CA LYS A 267 9.84 -16.04 3.25
C LYS A 267 10.61 -15.76 1.97
N ALA A 268 9.95 -15.12 1.00
CA ALA A 268 10.61 -14.69 -0.24
C ALA A 268 11.50 -13.46 -0.01
N ILE A 269 11.11 -12.59 0.93
CA ILE A 269 11.78 -11.33 1.24
C ILE A 269 12.03 -11.25 2.73
N THR A 270 13.26 -10.89 3.12
CA THR A 270 13.60 -10.61 4.52
C THR A 270 14.38 -9.31 4.62
N VAL A 271 13.88 -8.36 5.41
CA VAL A 271 14.48 -7.04 5.60
C VAL A 271 14.87 -6.85 7.06
N MET A 272 16.17 -6.81 7.32
CA MET A 272 16.74 -6.71 8.65
C MET A 272 17.09 -5.26 8.97
N SER A 273 16.10 -4.50 9.47
CA SER A 273 16.25 -3.06 9.77
C SER A 273 16.24 -2.74 11.26
N ALA A 274 16.12 -3.74 12.12
CA ALA A 274 16.23 -3.57 13.57
C ALA A 274 17.63 -3.12 13.98
N ALA A 275 17.72 -2.30 15.01
CA ALA A 275 18.95 -1.90 15.65
C ALA A 275 19.24 -2.86 16.82
N VAL A 276 19.79 -4.02 16.50
CA VAL A 276 20.14 -5.05 17.48
C VAL A 276 21.36 -4.60 18.28
N ALA A 277 21.36 -4.79 19.59
CA ALA A 277 22.52 -4.55 20.43
C ALA A 277 23.61 -5.59 20.15
N ASP A 278 24.86 -5.14 19.95
CA ASP A 278 25.99 -6.03 19.66
C ASP A 278 26.49 -6.79 20.90
N TYR A 279 26.16 -6.28 22.11
CA TYR A 279 26.58 -6.84 23.37
C TYR A 279 25.42 -6.95 24.35
N THR A 280 25.45 -7.99 25.20
CA THR A 280 24.52 -8.23 26.29
C THR A 280 25.29 -8.53 27.58
N PRO A 281 24.78 -8.15 28.78
CA PRO A 281 25.40 -8.54 30.04
C PRO A 281 25.52 -10.07 30.17
N ILE A 282 26.67 -10.54 30.70
CA ILE A 282 26.86 -11.96 30.99
C ILE A 282 25.89 -12.37 32.12
N ASP A 283 25.83 -11.56 33.18
CA ASP A 283 25.00 -11.76 34.34
C ASP A 283 23.94 -10.66 34.41
N VAL A 284 22.68 -11.06 34.46
CA VAL A 284 21.54 -10.16 34.66
C VAL A 284 21.10 -10.25 36.11
N ALA A 285 21.12 -9.12 36.82
CA ALA A 285 20.68 -9.08 38.19
C ALA A 285 19.17 -9.33 38.31
N GLY A 286 18.75 -10.28 39.17
CA GLY A 286 17.33 -10.57 39.43
C GLY A 286 16.58 -9.43 40.14
N GLU A 287 17.32 -8.56 40.85
CA GLU A 287 16.80 -7.41 41.57
C GLU A 287 17.49 -6.11 41.09
N LYS A 288 16.83 -4.97 41.31
CA LYS A 288 17.42 -3.66 41.01
C LYS A 288 18.73 -3.47 41.76
N ILE A 289 19.84 -3.28 41.04
CA ILE A 289 21.16 -3.00 41.62
C ILE A 289 21.10 -1.69 42.42
N LYS A 290 21.37 -1.77 43.72
CA LYS A 290 21.41 -0.59 44.60
C LYS A 290 22.74 0.16 44.41
N LYS A 291 22.72 1.49 44.55
CA LYS A 291 23.92 2.31 44.54
C LYS A 291 24.69 2.04 45.84
N GLN A 292 25.74 1.24 45.79
CA GLN A 292 26.63 0.96 46.92
C GLN A 292 28.00 1.57 46.69
N ASP A 293 28.49 1.58 45.46
CA ASP A 293 29.81 2.11 45.08
C ASP A 293 29.70 3.30 44.12
N GLN A 294 30.82 4.02 43.93
CA GLN A 294 30.91 5.16 43.01
C GLN A 294 30.91 4.69 41.54
N THR A 295 31.24 3.42 41.28
CA THR A 295 31.33 2.83 39.93
C THR A 295 30.55 1.53 39.87
N LEU A 296 29.99 1.25 38.68
CA LEU A 296 29.37 -0.04 38.33
C LEU A 296 30.10 -0.63 37.13
N SER A 297 30.73 -1.78 37.29
CA SER A 297 31.35 -2.51 36.19
C SER A 297 30.40 -3.60 35.65
N LEU A 298 30.25 -3.69 34.34
CA LEU A 298 29.45 -4.71 33.67
C LEU A 298 30.34 -5.50 32.71
N THR A 299 30.33 -6.82 32.85
CA THR A 299 30.96 -7.71 31.88
C THR A 299 29.97 -8.06 30.79
N LEU A 300 30.36 -7.79 29.54
CA LEU A 300 29.48 -7.98 28.38
C LEU A 300 30.01 -9.10 27.49
N LYS A 301 29.10 -9.88 26.90
CA LYS A 301 29.38 -10.83 25.82
C LYS A 301 28.72 -10.39 24.52
N LYS A 302 29.28 -10.82 23.38
CA LYS A 302 28.68 -10.54 22.06
C LYS A 302 27.33 -11.25 21.94
N THR A 303 26.36 -10.58 21.33
CA THR A 303 25.10 -11.17 20.89
C THR A 303 25.30 -11.97 19.60
N VAL A 304 24.32 -12.78 19.23
CA VAL A 304 24.34 -13.51 17.96
C VAL A 304 24.14 -12.53 16.80
N ASP A 305 24.98 -12.65 15.76
CA ASP A 305 24.79 -11.90 14.52
C ASP A 305 23.64 -12.51 13.69
N ILE A 306 22.42 -12.04 13.96
CA ILE A 306 21.19 -12.57 13.34
C ILE A 306 21.28 -12.50 11.81
N LEU A 307 21.77 -11.38 11.27
CA LEU A 307 21.85 -11.19 9.83
C LEU A 307 22.84 -12.16 9.16
N ALA A 308 23.99 -12.43 9.80
CA ALA A 308 24.95 -13.41 9.31
C ALA A 308 24.40 -14.84 9.37
N ASP A 309 23.68 -15.20 10.46
CA ASP A 309 23.08 -16.51 10.60
C ASP A 309 22.00 -16.74 9.53
N LEU A 310 21.10 -15.78 9.32
CA LEU A 310 20.09 -15.86 8.25
C LEU A 310 20.72 -15.92 6.84
N GLY A 311 21.80 -15.16 6.61
CA GLY A 311 22.53 -15.18 5.35
C GLY A 311 23.17 -16.54 5.03
N SER A 312 23.60 -17.29 6.07
CA SER A 312 24.13 -18.65 5.92
C SER A 312 23.04 -19.69 5.60
N ARG A 313 21.81 -19.43 6.02
CA ARG A 313 20.64 -20.34 5.89
C ARG A 313 19.79 -20.04 4.68
N LYS A 314 19.92 -18.86 4.05
CA LYS A 314 19.03 -18.46 2.97
C LYS A 314 19.18 -19.35 1.74
N SER A 315 18.05 -19.65 1.09
CA SER A 315 18.01 -20.28 -0.23
C SER A 315 18.26 -19.27 -1.35
N ALA A 316 18.52 -19.78 -2.56
CA ALA A 316 18.75 -18.93 -3.74
C ALA A 316 17.52 -18.07 -4.14
N GLN A 317 16.31 -18.49 -3.76
CA GLN A 317 15.07 -17.78 -4.08
C GLN A 317 14.69 -16.73 -3.02
N GLN A 318 15.43 -16.64 -1.91
CA GLN A 318 15.16 -15.68 -0.85
C GLN A 318 16.01 -14.42 -1.04
N ILE A 319 15.37 -13.26 -0.96
CA ILE A 319 16.03 -11.97 -0.94
C ILE A 319 16.25 -11.56 0.51
N LEU A 320 17.51 -11.28 0.86
CA LEU A 320 17.92 -10.82 2.19
C LEU A 320 18.50 -9.41 2.08
N VAL A 321 17.86 -8.47 2.78
CA VAL A 321 18.23 -7.05 2.81
C VAL A 321 18.75 -6.69 4.19
N GLY A 322 19.96 -6.14 4.26
CA GLY A 322 20.56 -5.62 5.49
C GLY A 322 20.63 -4.10 5.51
N PHE A 323 20.81 -3.54 6.70
CA PHE A 323 21.06 -2.12 6.91
C PHE A 323 22.46 -1.92 7.47
N ALA A 324 23.11 -0.84 7.04
CA ALA A 324 24.35 -0.32 7.59
C ALA A 324 24.14 1.14 8.01
N LEU A 325 24.64 1.48 9.18
CA LEU A 325 24.68 2.85 9.69
C LEU A 325 26.13 3.11 10.07
N GLU A 326 26.82 3.92 9.28
CA GLU A 326 28.25 4.11 9.36
C GLU A 326 28.59 5.60 9.49
N THR A 327 29.79 5.91 9.94
CA THR A 327 30.31 7.28 10.10
C THR A 327 31.59 7.54 9.33
N THR A 328 32.33 6.49 9.00
CA THR A 328 33.62 6.53 8.29
C THR A 328 33.71 5.35 7.33
N ASN A 329 34.37 5.52 6.17
CA ASN A 329 34.54 4.48 5.14
C ASN A 329 33.24 3.72 4.80
N GLU A 330 32.14 4.48 4.78
CA GLU A 330 30.76 3.99 4.78
C GLU A 330 30.49 2.96 3.66
N GLU A 331 30.92 3.26 2.43
CA GLU A 331 30.67 2.40 1.28
C GLU A 331 31.48 1.09 1.36
N GLU A 332 32.73 1.17 1.81
CA GLU A 332 33.58 0.00 1.92
C GLU A 332 33.04 -0.98 2.97
N TYR A 333 32.66 -0.46 4.15
CA TYR A 333 32.05 -1.28 5.20
C TYR A 333 30.71 -1.85 4.77
N ALA A 334 29.89 -1.10 4.04
CA ALA A 334 28.64 -1.60 3.50
C ALA A 334 28.86 -2.75 2.51
N LYS A 335 29.79 -2.60 1.56
CA LYS A 335 30.15 -3.63 0.58
C LYS A 335 30.75 -4.89 1.23
N ASP A 336 31.59 -4.72 2.24
CA ASP A 336 32.14 -5.85 3.01
C ASP A 336 31.03 -6.60 3.77
N LYS A 337 30.12 -5.88 4.42
CA LYS A 337 28.94 -6.46 5.11
C LYS A 337 28.02 -7.20 4.15
N LEU A 338 27.76 -6.63 2.96
CA LEU A 338 26.98 -7.26 1.90
C LEU A 338 27.57 -8.64 1.53
N ARG A 339 28.88 -8.70 1.31
CA ARG A 339 29.59 -9.93 0.94
C ARG A 339 29.63 -10.94 2.09
N ARG A 340 30.11 -10.53 3.26
CA ARG A 340 30.30 -11.44 4.41
C ARG A 340 29.02 -12.05 4.91
N LYS A 341 27.90 -11.31 4.83
CA LYS A 341 26.60 -11.76 5.33
C LYS A 341 25.69 -12.31 4.22
N ASN A 342 26.21 -12.54 3.02
CA ASN A 342 25.48 -13.10 1.88
C ASN A 342 24.16 -12.39 1.61
N LEU A 343 24.19 -11.04 1.59
CA LEU A 343 23.00 -10.22 1.33
C LEU A 343 22.75 -10.06 -0.18
N ASP A 344 21.52 -9.75 -0.55
CA ASP A 344 21.16 -9.36 -1.92
C ASP A 344 21.19 -7.84 -2.10
N LEU A 345 20.79 -7.11 -1.05
CA LEU A 345 20.85 -5.66 -0.97
C LEU A 345 21.39 -5.23 0.39
N ILE A 346 22.12 -4.14 0.42
CA ILE A 346 22.44 -3.40 1.64
C ILE A 346 22.02 -1.95 1.51
N VAL A 347 21.30 -1.47 2.49
CA VAL A 347 20.83 -0.09 2.61
C VAL A 347 21.76 0.65 3.56
N LEU A 348 22.55 1.55 3.02
CA LEU A 348 23.48 2.37 3.78
C LEU A 348 22.85 3.70 4.15
N ASN A 349 22.84 3.99 5.44
CA ASN A 349 22.50 5.30 6.00
C ASN A 349 23.79 5.95 6.51
N SER A 350 23.97 7.24 6.26
CA SER A 350 25.07 8.03 6.83
C SER A 350 24.58 8.86 8.02
N LEU A 351 25.33 8.83 9.12
CA LEU A 351 25.10 9.75 10.24
C LEU A 351 25.62 11.17 9.95
N ASN A 352 26.43 11.34 8.89
CA ASN A 352 26.93 12.62 8.46
C ASN A 352 25.88 13.47 7.73
N ASP A 353 24.80 12.85 7.26
CA ASP A 353 23.68 13.56 6.59
C ASP A 353 22.73 14.16 7.63
N THR A 354 22.70 15.48 7.72
CA THR A 354 21.75 16.21 8.60
C THR A 354 20.30 15.86 8.23
N GLY A 355 19.52 15.33 9.19
CA GLY A 355 18.14 14.88 8.97
C GLY A 355 17.99 13.40 8.59
N ALA A 356 19.09 12.65 8.50
CA ALA A 356 19.09 11.19 8.43
C ALA A 356 19.42 10.57 9.81
N GLY A 357 19.02 9.31 10.03
CA GLY A 357 19.35 8.57 11.25
C GLY A 357 18.17 8.22 12.14
N PHE A 358 18.46 8.04 13.46
CA PHE A 358 17.46 7.60 14.43
C PHE A 358 16.50 8.73 14.84
N GLY A 359 15.26 8.39 15.16
CA GLY A 359 14.27 9.31 15.74
C GLY A 359 13.61 10.29 14.75
N VAL A 360 14.25 10.65 13.64
CA VAL A 360 13.74 11.62 12.66
C VAL A 360 12.75 11.00 11.68
N ALA A 361 11.93 11.84 11.02
CA ALA A 361 10.90 11.39 10.07
C ALA A 361 11.44 11.17 8.64
N THR A 362 12.62 11.72 8.34
CA THR A 362 13.28 11.67 7.05
C THR A 362 14.45 10.69 7.03
N ASN A 363 14.89 10.32 5.85
CA ASN A 363 16.11 9.54 5.64
C ASN A 363 16.70 9.82 4.26
N LYS A 364 18.01 9.59 4.12
CA LYS A 364 18.76 9.56 2.87
C LYS A 364 19.51 8.23 2.83
N VAL A 365 19.38 7.49 1.75
CA VAL A 365 19.97 6.15 1.66
C VAL A 365 20.73 5.94 0.37
N THR A 366 21.76 5.13 0.45
CA THR A 366 22.45 4.54 -0.69
C THR A 366 22.24 3.03 -0.65
N ILE A 367 21.85 2.43 -1.77
CA ILE A 367 21.64 0.98 -1.87
C ILE A 367 22.71 0.38 -2.75
N PHE A 368 23.31 -0.72 -2.29
CA PHE A 368 24.19 -1.57 -3.08
C PHE A 368 23.55 -2.94 -3.26
N ASN A 369 23.64 -3.49 -4.49
CA ASN A 369 23.25 -4.86 -4.79
C ASN A 369 24.48 -5.80 -4.79
N LYS A 370 24.25 -7.10 -5.02
CA LYS A 370 25.32 -8.12 -5.09
C LYS A 370 26.43 -7.84 -6.11
N ALA A 371 26.11 -7.13 -7.20
CA ALA A 371 27.09 -6.71 -8.21
C ALA A 371 27.86 -5.46 -7.80
N PHE A 372 27.59 -4.92 -6.60
CA PHE A 372 28.12 -3.66 -6.08
C PHE A 372 27.67 -2.42 -6.87
N GLU A 373 26.63 -2.55 -7.66
CA GLU A 373 25.97 -1.40 -8.30
C GLU A 373 25.37 -0.51 -7.23
N LYS A 374 25.60 0.79 -7.37
CA LYS A 374 25.20 1.83 -6.41
C LYS A 374 24.00 2.59 -6.93
N LYS A 375 22.97 2.77 -6.08
CA LYS A 375 21.88 3.71 -6.29
C LYS A 375 21.77 4.66 -5.11
N GLU A 376 21.75 5.95 -5.38
CA GLU A 376 21.59 7.01 -4.37
C GLU A 376 20.19 7.60 -4.41
N PHE A 377 19.60 7.76 -3.25
CA PHE A 377 18.29 8.37 -3.07
C PHE A 377 18.43 9.62 -2.23
N GLY A 378 17.89 10.74 -2.70
CA GLY A 378 17.89 12.00 -1.96
C GLY A 378 17.11 11.92 -0.64
N MET A 379 17.21 13.00 0.15
CA MET A 379 16.47 13.14 1.41
C MET A 379 14.96 13.10 1.16
N LYS A 380 14.27 12.14 1.77
CA LYS A 380 12.82 11.93 1.65
C LYS A 380 12.24 11.48 3.00
N SER A 381 10.91 11.43 3.08
CA SER A 381 10.25 10.77 4.21
C SER A 381 10.63 9.28 4.29
N LYS A 382 10.66 8.71 5.49
CA LYS A 382 10.93 7.26 5.66
C LYS A 382 9.93 6.38 4.92
N ALA A 383 8.68 6.83 4.76
CA ALA A 383 7.70 6.13 3.94
C ALA A 383 8.12 6.09 2.45
N SER A 384 8.56 7.22 1.88
CA SER A 384 9.03 7.27 0.50
C SER A 384 10.30 6.45 0.29
N VAL A 385 11.26 6.52 1.23
CA VAL A 385 12.47 5.67 1.19
C VAL A 385 12.13 4.19 1.27
N ALA A 386 11.14 3.80 2.07
CA ALA A 386 10.67 2.42 2.14
C ALA A 386 10.14 1.92 0.79
N PHE A 387 9.40 2.76 0.07
CA PHE A 387 8.96 2.44 -1.29
C PHE A 387 10.14 2.31 -2.27
N ASP A 388 11.14 3.21 -2.23
CA ASP A 388 12.34 3.10 -3.06
C ASP A 388 13.05 1.76 -2.81
N ILE A 389 13.24 1.36 -1.53
CA ILE A 389 13.83 0.07 -1.16
C ILE A 389 12.98 -1.10 -1.69
N CYS A 390 11.65 -1.02 -1.57
CA CYS A 390 10.76 -2.06 -2.09
C CYS A 390 10.84 -2.19 -3.62
N GLN A 391 11.04 -1.09 -4.36
CA GLN A 391 11.24 -1.15 -5.82
C GLN A 391 12.54 -1.88 -6.18
N GLU A 392 13.64 -1.65 -5.43
CA GLU A 392 14.87 -2.39 -5.63
C GLU A 392 14.70 -3.88 -5.29
N ILE A 393 13.92 -4.22 -4.26
CA ILE A 393 13.58 -5.61 -3.94
C ILE A 393 12.78 -6.26 -5.08
N ILE A 394 11.77 -5.55 -5.62
CA ILE A 394 10.93 -6.04 -6.73
C ILE A 394 11.77 -6.31 -7.98
N SER A 395 12.78 -5.48 -8.26
CA SER A 395 13.66 -5.68 -9.42
C SER A 395 14.53 -6.95 -9.35
N LEU A 396 14.60 -7.59 -8.18
CA LEU A 396 15.35 -8.85 -7.97
C LEU A 396 14.46 -10.10 -7.98
N LEU A 397 13.13 -9.94 -8.04
CA LEU A 397 12.15 -11.05 -8.07
C LEU A 397 11.84 -11.53 -9.47
#